data_823ca57bbf088c2563a9a5f26e18c079
#
_entry.id   823ca57bbf088c2563a9a5f26e18c079
#
_cell.length_a   1.000
_cell.length_b   1.000
_cell.length_c   1.000
_cell.angle_alpha   90.00
_cell.angle_beta   90.00
_cell.angle_gamma   90.00
#
_symmetry.space_group_name_H-M   'P 1'
#
loop_
_entity.id
_entity.type
_entity.pdbx_description
1 polymer ?
#
loop_
_entity_poly.entity_id
_entity_poly.type
_entity_poly.pdbx_seq_one_letter_code
_entity_poly.pdbx_strand_id
1 'polypeptide(L)'
;VINLKTKDVRTVMDGKYQYSYSDGDQWFQWSPDSKWILSDYIGVGGWNNKDVVLLNADGKGEMVNLTESGYNDGNAKWVLGGKAMIWTSDRAGYRSHGSWGAEDDTYIMFFDAEAYDRFLMNKEETALLEEAEKAEKEKAGKKDEKDAKKKKGDADKDKEKKVEPLKFDLANRFDRIVRLTV
;
A
#
# COMPACT_ATOMS: atom_id res chain seq x y z
N VAL A 1 -5.57 17.91 -2.01
CA VAL A 1 -6.02 17.33 -3.29
C VAL A 1 -6.89 18.32 -4.03
N ILE A 2 -6.68 18.48 -5.33
CA ILE A 2 -7.51 19.33 -6.21
C ILE A 2 -8.22 18.47 -7.27
N ASN A 3 -9.50 18.71 -7.48
CA ASN A 3 -10.23 18.15 -8.60
C ASN A 3 -9.94 18.98 -9.87
N LEU A 4 -9.30 18.38 -10.87
CA LEU A 4 -8.87 19.10 -12.08
C LEU A 4 -10.04 19.59 -12.95
N LYS A 5 -11.23 18.99 -12.85
CA LYS A 5 -12.42 19.41 -13.61
C LYS A 5 -13.16 20.53 -12.90
N THR A 6 -13.50 20.36 -11.62
CA THR A 6 -14.30 21.32 -10.85
C THR A 6 -13.47 22.41 -10.19
N LYS A 7 -12.14 22.19 -10.07
CA LYS A 7 -11.18 23.03 -9.32
C LYS A 7 -11.40 23.07 -7.82
N ASP A 8 -12.28 22.22 -7.29
CA ASP A 8 -12.48 22.10 -5.86
C ASP A 8 -11.22 21.59 -5.18
N VAL A 9 -10.83 22.26 -4.10
CA VAL A 9 -9.67 21.90 -3.27
C VAL A 9 -10.18 21.30 -1.95
N ARG A 10 -9.56 20.18 -1.54
CA ARG A 10 -9.79 19.60 -0.22
C ARG A 10 -8.48 19.29 0.49
N THR A 11 -8.43 19.56 1.77
CA THR A 11 -7.35 19.16 2.64
C THR A 11 -7.52 17.70 3.04
N VAL A 12 -6.50 16.87 2.87
CA VAL A 12 -6.50 15.47 3.29
C VAL A 12 -5.65 15.25 4.53
N MET A 13 -4.70 16.14 4.80
CA MET A 13 -3.88 16.20 6.00
C MET A 13 -3.58 17.65 6.33
N ASP A 14 -3.66 18.00 7.61
CA ASP A 14 -3.35 19.36 8.10
C ASP A 14 -1.82 19.60 8.00
N GLY A 15 -1.41 20.79 7.59
CA GLY A 15 0.00 21.18 7.43
C GLY A 15 0.82 21.10 8.72
N LYS A 16 0.18 21.08 9.90
CA LYS A 16 0.89 20.89 11.19
C LYS A 16 1.57 19.52 11.33
N TYR A 17 1.17 18.54 10.52
CA TYR A 17 1.75 17.20 10.50
C TYR A 17 2.86 17.03 9.47
N GLN A 18 3.30 18.13 8.88
CA GLN A 18 4.36 18.13 7.86
C GLN A 18 5.38 19.19 8.18
N TYR A 19 6.60 18.97 7.71
CA TYR A 19 7.66 19.95 7.72
C TYR A 19 8.34 19.93 6.35
N SER A 20 8.31 21.05 5.66
CA SER A 20 8.89 21.21 4.35
C SER A 20 9.85 22.40 4.35
N TYR A 21 11.05 22.22 3.82
CA TYR A 21 12.00 23.30 3.60
C TYR A 21 11.81 23.98 2.24
N SER A 22 11.23 23.25 1.30
CA SER A 22 11.01 23.73 -0.06
C SER A 22 9.76 23.09 -0.65
N ASP A 23 9.16 23.77 -1.59
CA ASP A 23 7.96 23.30 -2.27
C ASP A 23 8.22 21.95 -2.96
N GLY A 24 7.36 20.98 -2.68
CA GLY A 24 7.38 19.68 -3.32
C GLY A 24 8.27 18.61 -2.67
N ASP A 25 8.85 18.86 -1.49
CA ASP A 25 9.66 17.90 -0.76
C ASP A 25 8.83 16.90 0.09
N GLN A 26 7.50 17.03 0.06
CA GLN A 26 6.59 16.11 0.75
C GLN A 26 6.35 14.86 -0.08
N TRP A 27 6.73 13.69 0.46
CA TRP A 27 6.46 12.42 -0.19
C TRP A 27 5.02 11.98 -0.03
N PHE A 28 4.40 11.58 -1.13
CA PHE A 28 3.08 10.94 -1.11
C PHE A 28 2.91 10.01 -2.32
N GLN A 29 2.04 9.02 -2.18
CA GLN A 29 1.69 8.13 -3.27
C GLN A 29 0.21 7.71 -3.21
N TRP A 30 -0.47 7.80 -4.36
CA TRP A 30 -1.84 7.32 -4.52
C TRP A 30 -1.90 5.81 -4.56
N SER A 31 -2.95 5.24 -3.94
CA SER A 31 -3.25 3.82 -4.04
C SER A 31 -3.71 3.44 -5.45
N PRO A 32 -3.57 2.15 -5.83
CA PRO A 32 -4.02 1.66 -7.13
C PRO A 32 -5.51 1.89 -7.41
N ASP A 33 -6.36 1.90 -6.38
CA ASP A 33 -7.80 2.17 -6.49
C ASP A 33 -8.16 3.66 -6.42
N SER A 34 -7.17 4.54 -6.30
CA SER A 34 -7.30 6.00 -6.23
C SER A 34 -8.14 6.51 -5.05
N LYS A 35 -8.30 5.70 -3.99
CA LYS A 35 -9.10 6.07 -2.80
C LYS A 35 -8.26 6.42 -1.60
N TRP A 36 -6.97 6.06 -1.61
CA TRP A 36 -6.07 6.22 -0.49
C TRP A 36 -4.77 6.90 -0.90
N ILE A 37 -4.10 7.48 0.07
CA ILE A 37 -2.79 8.13 -0.11
C ILE A 37 -1.89 7.66 1.03
N LEU A 38 -0.68 7.18 0.70
CA LEU A 38 0.43 7.09 1.64
C LEU A 38 1.18 8.42 1.62
N SER A 39 1.57 8.90 2.79
CA SER A 39 2.36 10.13 2.90
C SER A 39 3.32 10.04 4.07
N ASP A 40 4.41 10.78 3.99
CA ASP A 40 5.26 11.06 5.15
C ASP A 40 4.47 11.90 6.15
N TYR A 41 4.71 11.68 7.44
CA TYR A 41 3.89 12.23 8.52
C TYR A 41 4.75 12.51 9.76
N ILE A 42 4.58 13.68 10.32
CA ILE A 42 5.20 14.07 11.59
C ILE A 42 4.09 14.14 12.64
N GLY A 43 3.79 12.99 13.26
CA GLY A 43 2.71 12.90 14.25
C GLY A 43 3.14 13.27 15.66
N VAL A 44 4.04 12.48 16.21
CA VAL A 44 4.48 12.59 17.61
C VAL A 44 5.94 13.02 17.71
N GLY A 45 6.74 12.64 16.71
CA GLY A 45 8.18 12.94 16.67
C GLY A 45 8.51 14.36 16.18
N GLY A 46 9.79 14.60 15.96
CA GLY A 46 10.28 15.79 15.28
C GLY A 46 10.43 15.56 13.76
N TRP A 47 10.97 16.57 13.08
CA TRP A 47 11.23 16.52 11.65
C TRP A 47 12.14 15.36 11.19
N ASN A 48 12.96 14.84 12.07
CA ASN A 48 13.86 13.70 11.86
C ASN A 48 13.29 12.38 12.40
N ASN A 49 11.99 12.31 12.65
CA ASN A 49 11.31 11.17 13.24
C ASN A 49 9.93 11.02 12.58
N LYS A 50 9.95 10.92 11.26
CA LYS A 50 8.75 10.80 10.46
C LYS A 50 8.21 9.37 10.53
N ASP A 51 6.92 9.26 10.39
CA ASP A 51 6.20 8.01 10.17
C ASP A 51 5.53 8.01 8.79
N VAL A 52 5.00 6.88 8.39
CA VAL A 52 4.13 6.73 7.22
C VAL A 52 2.68 6.77 7.66
N VAL A 53 1.87 7.63 7.05
CA VAL A 53 0.43 7.73 7.30
C VAL A 53 -0.39 7.25 6.12
N LEU A 54 -1.50 6.58 6.42
CA LEU A 54 -2.56 6.25 5.47
C LEU A 54 -3.69 7.28 5.59
N LEU A 55 -4.02 7.90 4.46
CA LEU A 55 -5.04 8.94 4.36
C LEU A 55 -6.13 8.49 3.40
N ASN A 56 -7.38 8.81 3.74
CA ASN A 56 -8.47 8.71 2.77
C ASN A 56 -8.37 9.88 1.78
N ALA A 57 -8.37 9.59 0.49
CA ALA A 57 -8.20 10.60 -0.55
C ALA A 57 -9.38 11.57 -0.67
N ASP A 58 -10.52 11.27 -0.08
CA ASP A 58 -11.66 12.19 -0.01
C ASP A 58 -11.56 13.20 1.15
N GLY A 59 -10.52 13.08 1.98
CA GLY A 59 -10.29 13.95 3.15
C GLY A 59 -11.20 13.67 4.34
N LYS A 60 -11.90 12.54 4.34
CA LYS A 60 -12.79 12.11 5.42
C LYS A 60 -12.22 10.93 6.17
N GLY A 61 -12.64 10.79 7.43
CA GLY A 61 -12.18 9.71 8.29
C GLY A 61 -10.89 10.04 9.03
N GLU A 62 -10.44 9.08 9.82
CA GLU A 62 -9.23 9.22 10.62
C GLU A 62 -7.99 8.93 9.78
N MET A 63 -6.92 9.66 10.06
CA MET A 63 -5.59 9.35 9.58
C MET A 63 -5.04 8.19 10.38
N VAL A 64 -4.45 7.20 9.70
CA VAL A 64 -3.85 6.05 10.38
C VAL A 64 -2.34 6.13 10.26
N ASN A 65 -1.64 6.36 11.38
CA ASN A 65 -0.19 6.18 11.43
C ASN A 65 0.12 4.70 11.25
N LEU A 66 0.81 4.34 10.18
CA LEU A 66 1.08 2.94 9.83
C LEU A 66 2.31 2.39 10.55
N THR A 67 3.34 3.18 10.72
CA THR A 67 4.63 2.70 11.22
C THR A 67 4.83 2.91 12.72
N GLU A 68 4.26 3.97 13.28
CA GLU A 68 4.27 4.29 14.74
C GLU A 68 5.63 3.99 15.39
N SER A 69 6.71 4.39 14.72
CA SER A 69 8.06 4.06 15.14
C SER A 69 8.78 5.27 15.76
N GLY A 70 9.77 5.02 16.56
CA GLY A 70 10.66 6.09 17.05
C GLY A 70 11.79 6.43 16.06
N TYR A 71 11.68 6.01 14.80
CA TYR A 71 12.69 6.11 13.75
C TYR A 71 12.23 7.01 12.61
N ASN A 72 13.12 7.25 11.64
CA ASN A 72 12.78 8.04 10.47
C ASN A 72 12.26 7.11 9.37
N ASP A 73 10.94 6.97 9.29
CA ASP A 73 10.24 6.16 8.29
C ASP A 73 9.72 7.04 7.16
N GLY A 74 9.94 6.66 5.89
CA GLY A 74 9.47 7.48 4.78
C GLY A 74 9.53 6.79 3.44
N ASN A 75 9.23 7.55 2.38
CA ASN A 75 9.27 7.10 0.99
C ASN A 75 8.39 5.87 0.71
N ALA A 76 7.25 5.77 1.37
CA ALA A 76 6.38 4.61 1.27
C ALA A 76 5.81 4.44 -0.15
N LYS A 77 5.76 3.20 -0.62
CA LYS A 77 5.22 2.83 -1.94
C LYS A 77 4.28 1.65 -1.83
N TRP A 78 3.17 1.72 -2.56
CA TRP A 78 2.28 0.60 -2.72
C TRP A 78 2.93 -0.51 -3.55
N VAL A 79 2.79 -1.75 -3.10
CA VAL A 79 3.20 -2.95 -3.83
C VAL A 79 2.12 -4.01 -3.79
N LEU A 80 2.27 -5.08 -4.57
CA LEU A 80 1.33 -6.19 -4.66
C LEU A 80 -0.13 -5.74 -4.90
N GLY A 81 -0.31 -4.75 -5.80
CA GLY A 81 -1.64 -4.25 -6.13
C GLY A 81 -2.35 -3.51 -4.98
N GLY A 82 -1.60 -3.04 -3.97
CA GLY A 82 -2.13 -2.35 -2.78
C GLY A 82 -2.32 -3.26 -1.56
N LYS A 83 -1.96 -4.53 -1.64
CA LYS A 83 -2.01 -5.46 -0.51
C LYS A 83 -0.87 -5.26 0.49
N ALA A 84 0.17 -4.53 0.09
CA ALA A 84 1.31 -4.19 0.94
C ALA A 84 1.89 -2.83 0.57
N MET A 85 2.72 -2.29 1.46
CA MET A 85 3.60 -1.16 1.19
C MET A 85 5.05 -1.53 1.49
N ILE A 86 5.98 -0.89 0.80
CA ILE A 86 7.39 -0.85 1.17
C ILE A 86 7.73 0.57 1.61
N TRP A 87 8.68 0.71 2.53
CA TRP A 87 9.18 2.02 2.97
C TRP A 87 10.63 1.92 3.42
N THR A 88 11.30 3.06 3.58
CA THR A 88 12.66 3.14 4.14
C THR A 88 12.63 3.52 5.61
N SER A 89 13.56 2.97 6.41
CA SER A 89 13.68 3.23 7.84
C SER A 89 15.12 3.12 8.31
N ASP A 90 15.54 4.02 9.19
CA ASP A 90 16.85 3.99 9.84
C ASP A 90 16.91 3.16 11.14
N ARG A 91 15.87 2.29 11.35
CA ARG A 91 15.70 1.54 12.62
C ARG A 91 16.73 0.44 12.88
N ALA A 92 17.37 -0.09 11.85
CA ALA A 92 18.31 -1.20 11.98
C ALA A 92 19.74 -0.84 11.55
N GLY A 93 19.94 0.24 10.81
CA GLY A 93 21.24 0.71 10.36
C GLY A 93 21.88 1.73 11.32
N TYR A 94 23.03 2.26 10.89
CA TYR A 94 23.66 3.38 11.60
C TYR A 94 22.80 4.63 11.53
N ARG A 95 22.56 5.25 12.69
CA ARG A 95 21.77 6.46 12.80
C ARG A 95 22.64 7.60 13.29
N SER A 96 22.96 8.54 12.41
CA SER A 96 23.71 9.74 12.78
C SER A 96 22.81 10.80 13.42
N HIS A 97 23.42 11.90 13.86
CA HIS A 97 22.69 13.04 14.40
C HIS A 97 21.64 13.58 13.41
N GLY A 98 20.40 13.62 13.85
CA GLY A 98 19.28 14.10 13.03
C GLY A 98 18.99 13.25 11.78
N SER A 99 19.38 11.97 11.79
CA SER A 99 19.24 11.02 10.66
C SER A 99 19.98 11.47 9.38
N TRP A 100 20.89 12.41 9.47
CA TRP A 100 21.73 12.84 8.37
C TRP A 100 22.87 11.83 8.16
N GLY A 101 22.89 11.17 7.00
CA GLY A 101 23.83 10.09 6.72
C GLY A 101 23.47 8.80 7.46
N ALA A 102 22.23 8.62 7.85
CA ALA A 102 21.73 7.35 8.37
C ALA A 102 21.77 6.27 7.27
N GLU A 103 21.95 5.03 7.68
CA GLU A 103 21.82 3.87 6.81
C GLU A 103 20.37 3.38 6.86
N ASP A 104 19.65 3.56 5.74
CA ASP A 104 18.26 3.19 5.66
C ASP A 104 18.10 1.77 5.09
N ASP A 105 17.27 1.01 5.73
CA ASP A 105 16.80 -0.28 5.24
C ASP A 105 15.42 -0.18 4.62
N THR A 106 15.12 -1.11 3.71
CA THR A 106 13.78 -1.25 3.14
C THR A 106 13.00 -2.31 3.90
N TYR A 107 11.81 -1.95 4.28
CA TYR A 107 10.83 -2.82 4.94
C TYR A 107 9.60 -3.00 4.06
N ILE A 108 8.88 -4.11 4.27
CA ILE A 108 7.55 -4.34 3.72
C ILE A 108 6.56 -4.59 4.85
N MET A 109 5.36 -3.99 4.75
CA MET A 109 4.21 -4.24 5.63
C MET A 109 3.07 -4.74 4.77
N PHE A 110 2.46 -5.85 5.19
CA PHE A 110 1.31 -6.44 4.50
C PHE A 110 0.00 -6.01 5.18
N PHE A 111 -0.91 -5.47 4.38
CA PHE A 111 -2.29 -5.13 4.79
C PHE A 111 -3.26 -6.31 4.66
N ASP A 112 -2.82 -7.36 4.00
CA ASP A 112 -3.57 -8.56 3.68
C ASP A 112 -2.82 -9.77 4.22
N ALA A 113 -3.46 -10.56 5.08
CA ALA A 113 -2.82 -11.71 5.73
C ALA A 113 -2.47 -12.81 4.72
N GLU A 114 -3.34 -13.06 3.73
CA GLU A 114 -3.07 -14.05 2.68
C GLU A 114 -1.83 -13.67 1.85
N ALA A 115 -1.67 -12.38 1.53
CA ALA A 115 -0.49 -11.91 0.83
C ALA A 115 0.79 -12.08 1.66
N TYR A 116 0.71 -11.92 2.98
CA TYR A 116 1.81 -12.17 3.90
C TYR A 116 2.17 -13.65 3.97
N ASP A 117 1.18 -14.52 4.12
CA ASP A 117 1.39 -15.98 4.16
C ASP A 117 2.04 -16.48 2.87
N ARG A 118 1.56 -16.00 1.71
CA ARG A 118 2.17 -16.31 0.40
C ARG A 118 3.62 -15.82 0.29
N PHE A 119 3.92 -14.65 0.85
CA PHE A 119 5.28 -14.12 0.83
C PHE A 119 6.28 -14.98 1.64
N LEU A 120 5.80 -15.62 2.71
CA LEU A 120 6.61 -16.50 3.55
C LEU A 120 6.79 -17.91 2.98
N MET A 121 6.00 -18.31 1.98
CA MET A 121 6.07 -19.63 1.37
C MET A 121 7.42 -19.87 0.70
N ASN A 122 7.93 -21.06 0.86
CA ASN A 122 9.07 -21.53 0.08
C ASN A 122 8.65 -21.87 -1.37
N LYS A 123 9.62 -22.21 -2.21
CA LYS A 123 9.37 -22.50 -3.64
C LYS A 123 8.43 -23.68 -3.87
N GLU A 124 8.50 -24.70 -3.02
CA GLU A 124 7.70 -25.92 -3.15
C GLU A 124 6.24 -25.62 -2.75
N GLU A 125 6.03 -24.91 -1.65
CA GLU A 125 4.71 -24.46 -1.20
C GLU A 125 4.05 -23.54 -2.24
N THR A 126 4.80 -22.61 -2.81
CA THR A 126 4.31 -21.72 -3.88
C THR A 126 3.87 -22.52 -5.10
N ALA A 127 4.68 -23.50 -5.54
CA ALA A 127 4.34 -24.34 -6.69
C ALA A 127 3.06 -25.16 -6.46
N LEU A 128 2.92 -25.77 -5.26
CA LEU A 128 1.73 -26.53 -4.89
C LEU A 128 0.47 -25.65 -4.87
N LEU A 129 0.58 -24.44 -4.34
CA LEU A 129 -0.53 -23.49 -4.31
C LEU A 129 -0.94 -23.08 -5.72
N GLU A 130 0.02 -22.76 -6.61
CA GLU A 130 -0.27 -22.40 -8.00
C GLU A 130 -0.93 -23.56 -8.78
N GLU A 131 -0.51 -24.81 -8.54
CA GLU A 131 -1.14 -25.98 -9.14
C GLU A 131 -2.58 -26.16 -8.65
N ALA A 132 -2.83 -25.98 -7.36
CA ALA A 132 -4.17 -26.04 -6.79
C ALA A 132 -5.10 -24.96 -7.38
N GLU A 133 -4.63 -23.71 -7.48
CA GLU A 133 -5.37 -22.60 -8.06
C GLU A 133 -5.68 -22.81 -9.55
N LYS A 134 -4.73 -23.39 -10.30
CA LYS A 134 -4.97 -23.74 -11.72
C LYS A 134 -6.05 -24.81 -11.85
N ALA A 135 -5.98 -25.84 -11.01
CA ALA A 135 -6.99 -26.91 -11.01
C ALA A 135 -8.40 -26.40 -10.66
N GLU A 136 -8.49 -25.45 -9.72
CA GLU A 136 -9.77 -24.83 -9.36
C GLU A 136 -10.33 -23.96 -10.51
N LYS A 137 -9.49 -23.15 -11.15
CA LYS A 137 -9.89 -22.33 -12.31
C LYS A 137 -10.35 -23.17 -13.48
N GLU A 138 -9.71 -24.30 -13.75
CA GLU A 138 -10.13 -25.24 -14.78
C GLU A 138 -11.48 -25.90 -14.46
N LYS A 139 -11.74 -26.22 -13.19
CA LYS A 139 -13.03 -26.73 -12.75
C LYS A 139 -14.15 -25.70 -12.84
N ALA A 140 -13.85 -24.43 -12.50
CA ALA A 140 -14.79 -23.33 -12.62
C ALA A 140 -15.08 -22.99 -14.08
N GLY A 141 -14.07 -22.92 -14.96
CA GLY A 141 -14.25 -22.67 -16.40
C GLY A 141 -15.11 -23.73 -17.09
N LYS A 142 -15.02 -25.00 -16.66
CA LYS A 142 -15.88 -26.08 -17.20
C LYS A 142 -17.35 -25.99 -16.76
N LYS A 143 -17.63 -25.26 -15.64
CA LYS A 143 -19.02 -24.97 -15.22
C LYS A 143 -19.63 -23.85 -16.03
N ASP A 144 -18.86 -22.80 -16.33
CA ASP A 144 -19.36 -21.63 -17.07
C ASP A 144 -19.61 -21.95 -18.56
N GLU A 145 -18.87 -22.88 -19.19
CA GLU A 145 -19.14 -23.34 -20.55
C GLU A 145 -20.48 -24.11 -20.72
N LYS A 146 -20.98 -24.71 -19.63
CA LYS A 146 -22.30 -25.37 -19.70
C LYS A 146 -23.48 -24.40 -19.63
N ASP A 147 -23.28 -23.24 -19.00
CA ASP A 147 -24.33 -22.20 -18.89
C ASP A 147 -24.26 -21.14 -20.00
N ALA A 148 -23.12 -20.98 -20.68
CA ALA A 148 -22.91 -19.95 -21.71
C ALA A 148 -23.52 -20.27 -23.10
N LYS A 149 -24.12 -21.46 -23.32
CA LYS A 149 -24.79 -21.81 -24.61
C LYS A 149 -26.11 -21.10 -24.85
N LYS A 150 -26.48 -20.09 -24.06
CA LYS A 150 -27.78 -19.41 -24.14
C LYS A 150 -27.80 -17.89 -24.30
N LYS A 151 -26.67 -17.22 -24.59
CA LYS A 151 -26.74 -15.78 -24.99
C LYS A 151 -25.55 -15.38 -25.86
N LYS A 152 -25.76 -15.45 -27.21
CA LYS A 152 -25.00 -14.63 -28.16
C LYS A 152 -25.68 -13.26 -28.27
N GLY A 153 -24.94 -12.20 -28.01
CA GLY A 153 -25.34 -10.82 -28.23
C GLY A 153 -24.12 -9.92 -28.12
N ASP A 154 -23.74 -9.40 -29.24
CA ASP A 154 -22.70 -8.49 -29.63
C ASP A 154 -22.58 -7.27 -28.71
N ALA A 155 -21.37 -6.95 -28.16
CA ALA A 155 -20.92 -5.58 -27.88
C ALA A 155 -19.46 -5.60 -27.40
N ASP A 156 -18.59 -5.27 -28.33
CA ASP A 156 -17.23 -4.77 -28.06
C ASP A 156 -17.33 -3.47 -27.24
N LYS A 157 -16.88 -3.50 -26.00
CA LYS A 157 -16.64 -2.31 -25.18
C LYS A 157 -15.39 -2.57 -24.36
N ASP A 158 -14.38 -1.75 -24.59
CA ASP A 158 -13.24 -1.51 -23.71
C ASP A 158 -13.68 -1.58 -22.24
N LYS A 159 -13.48 -2.73 -21.62
CA LYS A 159 -13.69 -2.88 -20.18
C LYS A 159 -12.44 -2.33 -19.50
N GLU A 160 -12.45 -1.03 -19.14
CA GLU A 160 -11.62 -0.55 -18.06
C GLU A 160 -11.69 -1.58 -16.92
N LYS A 161 -10.56 -2.19 -16.60
CA LYS A 161 -10.47 -3.11 -15.45
C LYS A 161 -10.85 -2.32 -14.22
N LYS A 162 -12.05 -2.52 -13.74
CA LYS A 162 -12.52 -1.92 -12.49
C LYS A 162 -11.60 -2.43 -11.38
N VAL A 163 -10.73 -1.56 -10.87
CA VAL A 163 -9.86 -1.88 -9.75
C VAL A 163 -10.75 -2.09 -8.53
N GLU A 164 -10.66 -3.24 -7.90
CA GLU A 164 -11.41 -3.53 -6.69
C GLU A 164 -10.96 -2.60 -5.54
N PRO A 165 -11.89 -2.16 -4.69
CA PRO A 165 -11.54 -1.37 -3.52
C PRO A 165 -10.59 -2.12 -2.61
N LEU A 166 -9.51 -1.44 -2.19
CA LEU A 166 -8.55 -2.01 -1.25
C LEU A 166 -9.21 -2.24 0.11
N LYS A 167 -8.82 -3.34 0.75
CA LYS A 167 -9.22 -3.69 2.11
C LYS A 167 -7.96 -3.81 2.96
N PHE A 168 -8.00 -3.26 4.16
CA PHE A 168 -6.86 -3.26 5.05
C PHE A 168 -7.20 -3.96 6.37
N ASP A 169 -6.44 -4.99 6.72
CA ASP A 169 -6.35 -5.47 8.09
C ASP A 169 -5.23 -4.70 8.80
N LEU A 170 -5.61 -3.62 9.48
CA LEU A 170 -4.67 -2.74 10.17
C LEU A 170 -4.43 -3.15 11.63
N ALA A 171 -5.30 -3.96 12.21
CA ALA A 171 -5.22 -4.34 13.62
C ALA A 171 -3.92 -5.11 13.94
N ASN A 172 -3.51 -6.01 13.04
CA ASN A 172 -2.34 -6.86 13.23
C ASN A 172 -1.20 -6.52 12.25
N ARG A 173 -1.16 -5.27 11.76
CA ARG A 173 -0.19 -4.86 10.73
C ARG A 173 1.27 -5.01 11.17
N PHE A 174 1.56 -4.80 12.44
CA PHE A 174 2.92 -4.89 12.96
C PHE A 174 3.49 -6.30 12.98
N ASP A 175 2.64 -7.33 13.03
CA ASP A 175 3.06 -8.73 12.97
C ASP A 175 3.43 -9.15 11.53
N ARG A 176 3.14 -8.31 10.55
CA ARG A 176 3.35 -8.57 9.13
C ARG A 176 4.35 -7.59 8.50
N ILE A 177 5.41 -7.30 9.24
CA ILE A 177 6.54 -6.48 8.77
C ILE A 177 7.74 -7.38 8.54
N VAL A 178 8.38 -7.22 7.38
CA VAL A 178 9.63 -7.92 7.05
C VAL A 178 10.67 -6.91 6.55
N ARG A 179 11.92 -7.04 7.02
CA ARG A 179 13.06 -6.32 6.48
C ARG A 179 13.50 -6.98 5.17
N LEU A 180 13.61 -6.22 4.10
CA LEU A 180 13.99 -6.72 2.78
C LEU A 180 15.48 -6.57 2.47
N THR A 181 16.12 -5.55 3.05
CA THR A 181 17.57 -5.32 2.91
C THR A 181 18.32 -5.93 4.08
N VAL A 182 19.57 -6.33 3.85
CA VAL A 182 20.45 -6.96 4.86
C VAL A 182 21.69 -6.10 5.03
#